data_d28e64f81ee3eb4f5aaa3e0b1d7c4a39
#
_entry.id   d28e64f81ee3eb4f5aaa3e0b1d7c4a39
#
_cell.length_a   1.000
_cell.length_b   1.000
_cell.length_c   1.000
_cell.angle_alpha   90.00
_cell.angle_beta   90.00
_cell.angle_gamma   90.00
#
_symmetry.space_group_name_H-M   'P 1'
#
loop_
_entity.id
_entity.type
_entity.pdbx_description
1 polymer ?
#
loop_
_entity_poly.entity_id
_entity_poly.type
_entity_poly.pdbx_seq_one_letter_code
_entity_poly.pdbx_strand_id
1 'polypeptide(L)'
;MKTEWLRKTIADFDPYFVAPFAEKHVINANENYLNVLTIPGVKEELIQALDTFRPQIYPKPMSDDIREALADYIGAKPENFIVGNGGDEMISYLLGTFLDPGDQILI
;
A
#
# COMPACT_ATOMS: atom_id res chain seq x y z
N MET A 1 -1.49 -26.46 -10.22
CA MET A 1 -1.97 -26.18 -8.84
C MET A 1 -3.38 -26.73 -8.71
N LYS A 2 -3.75 -27.39 -7.61
CA LYS A 2 -5.12 -27.92 -7.45
C LYS A 2 -6.06 -26.74 -7.23
N THR A 3 -6.93 -26.46 -8.19
CA THR A 3 -7.90 -25.34 -8.16
C THR A 3 -9.21 -25.70 -7.44
N GLU A 4 -9.38 -26.97 -7.05
CA GLU A 4 -10.60 -27.49 -6.43
C GLU A 4 -10.96 -26.84 -5.07
N TRP A 5 -9.97 -26.16 -4.44
CA TRP A 5 -10.16 -25.45 -3.17
C TRP A 5 -10.37 -23.95 -3.33
N LEU A 6 -10.27 -23.44 -4.57
CA LEU A 6 -10.53 -22.05 -4.85
C LEU A 6 -12.03 -21.79 -4.94
N ARG A 7 -12.45 -20.59 -4.55
CA ARG A 7 -13.80 -20.12 -4.85
C ARG A 7 -14.03 -20.15 -6.36
N LYS A 8 -15.21 -20.56 -6.78
CA LYS A 8 -15.55 -20.63 -8.23
C LYS A 8 -15.30 -19.31 -8.96
N THR A 9 -15.59 -18.18 -8.31
CA THR A 9 -15.34 -16.84 -8.84
C THR A 9 -13.88 -16.48 -9.05
N ILE A 10 -12.94 -17.24 -8.46
CA ILE A 10 -11.50 -17.00 -8.55
C ILE A 10 -10.83 -18.08 -9.41
N ALA A 11 -11.44 -19.27 -9.51
CA ALA A 11 -10.83 -20.39 -10.22
C ALA A 11 -10.51 -20.11 -11.70
N ASP A 12 -11.35 -19.28 -12.33
CA ASP A 12 -11.24 -18.90 -13.75
C ASP A 12 -10.62 -17.50 -13.94
N PHE A 13 -10.09 -16.90 -12.87
CA PHE A 13 -9.50 -15.57 -12.94
C PHE A 13 -8.05 -15.64 -13.39
N ASP A 14 -7.72 -14.92 -14.46
CA ASP A 14 -6.34 -14.78 -14.91
C ASP A 14 -5.56 -13.88 -13.93
N PRO A 15 -4.41 -14.33 -13.41
CA PRO A 15 -3.62 -13.51 -12.53
C PRO A 15 -3.12 -12.26 -13.25
N TYR A 16 -3.13 -11.13 -12.54
CA TYR A 16 -2.50 -9.91 -13.03
C TYR A 16 -1.00 -10.15 -13.29
N PHE A 17 -0.58 -9.86 -14.50
CA PHE A 17 0.80 -10.03 -14.92
C PHE A 17 1.34 -8.70 -15.46
N VAL A 18 2.44 -8.26 -14.89
CA VAL A 18 3.21 -7.14 -15.42
C VAL A 18 4.39 -7.71 -16.22
N ALA A 19 4.39 -7.47 -17.52
CA ALA A 19 5.50 -7.90 -18.37
C ALA A 19 6.79 -7.19 -17.96
N PRO A 20 7.95 -7.88 -17.93
CA PRO A 20 9.23 -7.24 -17.72
C PRO A 20 9.51 -6.25 -18.85
N PHE A 21 9.95 -5.04 -18.48
CA PHE A 21 10.19 -3.98 -19.45
C PHE A 21 11.57 -4.09 -20.07
N ALA A 22 11.60 -4.05 -21.41
CA ALA A 22 12.81 -3.86 -22.20
C ALA A 22 13.02 -2.38 -22.58
N GLU A 23 12.03 -1.55 -22.33
CA GLU A 23 11.99 -0.14 -22.76
C GLU A 23 12.80 0.77 -21.82
N LYS A 24 13.37 1.83 -22.40
CA LYS A 24 14.17 2.82 -21.65
C LYS A 24 13.33 3.76 -20.77
N HIS A 25 12.06 3.93 -21.12
CA HIS A 25 11.13 4.83 -20.44
C HIS A 25 9.85 4.08 -20.10
N VAL A 26 9.62 3.88 -18.80
CA VAL A 26 8.46 3.19 -18.26
C VAL A 26 7.55 4.24 -17.60
N ILE A 27 6.31 4.35 -18.07
CA ILE A 27 5.33 5.32 -17.58
C ILE A 27 3.97 4.68 -17.24
N ASN A 28 3.93 3.37 -17.02
CA ASN A 28 2.70 2.60 -16.92
C ASN A 28 2.23 2.32 -15.49
N ALA A 29 3.13 2.29 -14.52
CA ALA A 29 2.83 1.86 -13.15
C ALA A 29 2.89 3.00 -12.12
N ASN A 30 2.93 4.25 -12.58
CA ASN A 30 3.06 5.44 -11.75
C ASN A 30 4.28 5.39 -10.81
N GLU A 31 5.33 4.70 -11.23
CA GLU A 31 6.57 4.59 -10.48
C GLU A 31 7.32 5.92 -10.48
N ASN A 32 7.91 6.26 -9.34
CA ASN A 32 8.78 7.43 -9.26
C ASN A 32 10.12 7.10 -9.92
N TYR A 33 10.49 7.84 -10.96
CA TYR A 33 11.79 7.70 -11.63
C TYR A 33 12.97 8.15 -10.75
N LEU A 34 12.71 8.96 -9.74
CA LEU A 34 13.72 9.46 -8.82
C LEU A 34 13.94 8.45 -7.68
N ASN A 35 15.15 7.93 -7.59
CA ASN A 35 15.53 7.19 -6.40
C ASN A 35 15.76 8.15 -5.23
N VAL A 36 14.83 8.19 -4.28
CA VAL A 36 14.86 9.09 -3.13
C VAL A 36 16.12 8.93 -2.27
N LEU A 37 16.77 7.76 -2.30
CA LEU A 37 18.03 7.52 -1.59
C LEU A 37 19.23 8.27 -2.18
N THR A 38 19.07 8.86 -3.37
CA THR A 38 20.11 9.72 -3.97
C THR A 38 19.99 11.18 -3.51
N ILE A 39 18.91 11.53 -2.81
CA ILE A 39 18.77 12.85 -2.20
C ILE A 39 19.75 12.96 -1.02
N PRO A 40 20.59 14.02 -0.97
CA PRO A 40 21.54 14.18 0.12
C PRO A 40 20.86 14.14 1.51
N GLY A 41 21.40 13.36 2.41
CA GLY A 41 20.92 13.20 3.79
C GLY A 41 19.87 12.11 3.99
N VAL A 42 19.06 11.76 2.98
CA VAL A 42 17.95 10.79 3.13
C VAL A 42 18.44 9.40 3.52
N LYS A 43 19.53 8.93 2.89
CA LYS A 43 20.09 7.61 3.20
C LYS A 43 20.63 7.55 4.63
N GLU A 44 21.29 8.60 5.05
CA GLU A 44 21.87 8.74 6.38
C GLU A 44 20.78 8.76 7.46
N GLU A 45 19.69 9.49 7.23
CA GLU A 45 18.53 9.52 8.13
C GLU A 45 17.85 8.15 8.25
N LEU A 46 17.71 7.42 7.15
CA LEU A 46 17.18 6.05 7.17
C LEU A 46 18.06 5.10 7.99
N ILE A 47 19.38 5.19 7.84
CA ILE A 47 20.32 4.36 8.62
C ILE A 47 20.19 4.69 10.12
N GLN A 48 20.11 5.96 10.49
CA GLN A 48 19.89 6.38 11.88
C GLN A 48 18.54 5.88 12.44
N ALA A 49 17.49 5.90 11.63
CA ALA A 49 16.19 5.39 12.04
C ALA A 49 16.23 3.89 12.37
N LEU A 50 17.09 3.10 11.70
CA LEU A 50 17.26 1.67 11.99
C LEU A 50 17.86 1.43 13.39
N ASP A 51 18.67 2.33 13.93
CA ASP A 51 19.27 2.18 15.27
C ASP A 51 18.20 2.19 16.37
N THR A 52 17.11 2.87 16.16
CA THR A 52 15.99 2.97 17.10
C THR A 52 14.85 2.01 16.78
N PHE A 53 14.86 1.41 15.62
CA PHE A 53 13.81 0.48 15.17
C PHE A 53 13.79 -0.78 16.02
N ARG A 54 12.60 -1.22 16.40
CA ARG A 54 12.37 -2.39 17.26
C ARG A 54 11.41 -3.35 16.57
N PRO A 55 11.88 -4.16 15.60
CA PRO A 55 11.02 -5.03 14.78
C PRO A 55 10.30 -6.12 15.58
N GLN A 56 10.80 -6.44 16.78
CA GLN A 56 10.20 -7.42 17.68
C GLN A 56 9.03 -6.87 18.51
N ILE A 57 8.76 -5.56 18.44
CA ILE A 57 7.67 -4.92 19.18
C ILE A 57 6.50 -4.68 18.21
N TYR A 58 5.30 -4.96 18.66
CA TYR A 58 4.10 -4.60 17.90
C TYR A 58 4.05 -3.09 17.67
N PRO A 59 3.70 -2.65 16.46
CA PRO A 59 3.51 -1.23 16.18
C PRO A 59 2.35 -0.67 17.01
N LYS A 60 2.31 0.65 17.14
CA LYS A 60 1.15 1.32 17.75
C LYS A 60 -0.14 0.92 17.04
N PRO A 61 -1.22 0.68 17.78
CA PRO A 61 -2.52 0.46 17.18
C PRO A 61 -2.88 1.57 16.19
N MET A 62 -3.53 1.21 15.10
CA MET A 62 -4.02 2.17 14.09
C MET A 62 -2.92 2.99 13.38
N SER A 63 -1.64 2.67 13.53
CA SER A 63 -0.52 3.42 12.93
C SER A 63 -0.54 4.91 13.30
N ASP A 64 -0.76 5.22 14.58
CA ASP A 64 -0.99 6.59 15.05
C ASP A 64 0.09 7.57 14.61
N ASP A 65 1.37 7.19 14.68
CA ASP A 65 2.48 8.07 14.27
C ASP A 65 2.37 8.51 12.79
N ILE A 66 1.94 7.60 11.91
CA ILE A 66 1.75 7.90 10.48
C ILE A 66 0.52 8.79 10.29
N ARG A 67 -0.56 8.51 10.99
CA ARG A 67 -1.80 9.29 10.92
C ARG A 67 -1.60 10.71 11.40
N GLU A 68 -0.87 10.91 12.49
CA GLU A 68 -0.49 12.22 13.02
C GLU A 68 0.36 12.99 12.01
N ALA A 69 1.42 12.36 11.46
CA ALA A 69 2.28 13.00 10.46
C ALA A 69 1.52 13.38 9.18
N LEU A 70 0.59 12.54 8.70
CA LEU A 70 -0.26 12.85 7.56
C LEU A 70 -1.25 13.98 7.88
N ALA A 71 -1.81 13.99 9.07
CA ALA A 71 -2.72 15.04 9.52
C ALA A 71 -2.03 16.41 9.53
N ASP A 72 -0.83 16.48 10.07
CA ASP A 72 -0.01 17.68 10.08
C ASP A 72 0.35 18.14 8.66
N TYR A 73 0.73 17.20 7.80
CA TYR A 73 1.12 17.50 6.42
C TYR A 73 -0.02 18.08 5.56
N ILE A 74 -1.25 17.57 5.75
CA ILE A 74 -2.41 17.95 4.92
C ILE A 74 -3.27 19.03 5.61
N GLY A 75 -3.11 19.25 6.92
CA GLY A 75 -3.98 20.13 7.70
C GLY A 75 -5.32 19.49 8.04
N ALA A 76 -5.32 18.19 8.35
CA ALA A 76 -6.51 17.42 8.72
C ALA A 76 -6.41 16.91 10.16
N LYS A 77 -7.27 15.97 10.54
CA LYS A 77 -7.22 15.30 11.85
C LYS A 77 -6.76 13.85 11.68
N PRO A 78 -6.02 13.26 12.64
CA PRO A 78 -5.60 11.86 12.56
C PRO A 78 -6.74 10.86 12.34
N GLU A 79 -7.94 11.16 12.85
CA GLU A 79 -9.14 10.34 12.67
C GLU A 79 -9.65 10.28 11.22
N ASN A 80 -9.18 11.18 10.37
CA ASN A 80 -9.56 11.19 8.95
C ASN A 80 -8.73 10.22 8.11
N PHE A 81 -7.79 9.48 8.70
CA PHE A 81 -6.89 8.60 7.97
C PHE A 81 -7.04 7.15 8.39
N ILE A 82 -6.97 6.27 7.40
CA ILE A 82 -6.74 4.84 7.56
C ILE A 82 -5.41 4.53 6.88
N VAL A 83 -4.57 3.74 7.53
CA VAL A 83 -3.26 3.34 7.02
C VAL A 83 -3.24 1.86 6.72
N GLY A 84 -2.72 1.48 5.56
CA GLY A 84 -2.59 0.08 5.13
C GLY A 84 -1.39 -0.11 4.19
N ASN A 85 -1.19 -1.34 3.73
CA ASN A 85 -0.06 -1.72 2.89
C ASN A 85 -0.36 -1.47 1.40
N GLY A 86 -0.48 -0.21 1.02
CA GLY A 86 -0.76 0.20 -0.35
C GLY A 86 -2.25 0.25 -0.71
N GLY A 87 -2.52 0.69 -1.95
CA GLY A 87 -3.88 0.95 -2.43
C GLY A 87 -4.76 -0.29 -2.50
N ASP A 88 -4.19 -1.44 -2.89
CA ASP A 88 -4.96 -2.68 -3.07
C ASP A 88 -5.54 -3.18 -1.74
N GLU A 89 -4.79 -3.09 -0.65
CA GLU A 89 -5.30 -3.42 0.68
C GLU A 89 -6.41 -2.45 1.10
N MET A 90 -6.22 -1.16 0.85
CA MET A 90 -7.24 -0.16 1.16
C MET A 90 -8.52 -0.35 0.37
N ILE A 91 -8.42 -0.67 -0.92
CA ILE A 91 -9.58 -1.03 -1.76
C ILE A 91 -10.29 -2.24 -1.15
N SER A 92 -9.55 -3.28 -0.77
CA SER A 92 -10.12 -4.49 -0.18
C SER A 92 -10.86 -4.20 1.13
N TYR A 93 -10.31 -3.34 1.99
CA TYR A 93 -10.99 -2.93 3.22
C TYR A 93 -12.25 -2.12 2.96
N LEU A 94 -12.20 -1.17 2.02
CA LEU A 94 -13.37 -0.36 1.66
C LEU A 94 -14.48 -1.26 1.09
N LEU A 95 -14.17 -2.13 0.15
CA LEU A 95 -15.15 -3.03 -0.45
C LEU A 95 -15.75 -3.98 0.59
N GLY A 96 -14.92 -4.56 1.45
CA GLY A 96 -15.38 -5.48 2.50
C GLY A 96 -16.17 -4.82 3.62
N THR A 97 -16.02 -3.50 3.80
CA THR A 97 -16.69 -2.76 4.87
C THR A 97 -18.02 -2.16 4.43
N PHE A 98 -18.12 -1.72 3.18
CA PHE A 98 -19.26 -0.91 2.71
C PHE A 98 -20.18 -1.64 1.73
N LEU A 99 -19.79 -2.80 1.21
CA LEU A 99 -20.56 -3.48 0.17
C LEU A 99 -21.12 -4.82 0.63
N ASP A 100 -22.39 -5.02 0.35
CA ASP A 100 -23.09 -6.29 0.49
C ASP A 100 -23.11 -7.06 -0.87
N PRO A 101 -23.36 -8.39 -0.84
CA PRO A 101 -23.52 -9.17 -2.06
C PRO A 101 -24.65 -8.62 -2.94
N GLY A 102 -24.31 -8.18 -4.15
CA GLY A 102 -25.25 -7.59 -5.11
C GLY A 102 -25.11 -6.09 -5.29
N ASP A 103 -24.34 -5.42 -4.45
CA ASP A 103 -24.03 -4.01 -4.63
C ASP A 103 -23.15 -3.77 -5.87
N GLN A 104 -23.25 -2.58 -6.42
CA GLN A 104 -22.54 -2.19 -7.63
C GLN A 104 -21.55 -1.08 -7.31
N ILE A 105 -20.37 -1.16 -7.92
CA ILE A 105 -19.31 -0.17 -7.84
C ILE A 105 -19.12 0.44 -9.21
N LEU A 106 -19.00 1.75 -9.26
CA LEU A 106 -18.53 2.47 -10.44
C LEU A 106 -17.04 2.76 -10.28
N ILE A 107 -16.23 2.31 -11.24
CA ILE A 107 -14.77 2.54 -11.34
C ILE A 107 -14.39 3.15 -12.67
#